data_350445b9fbbb531ae7087d4c0cb2a2c0
#
_entry.id   350445b9fbbb531ae7087d4c0cb2a2c0
#
_cell.length_a   1.000
_cell.length_b   1.000
_cell.length_c   1.000
_cell.angle_alpha   90.00
_cell.angle_beta   90.00
_cell.angle_gamma   90.00
#
_symmetry.space_group_name_H-M   'P 1'
#
loop_
_entity.id
_entity.type
_entity.pdbx_description
1 polymer ?
#
loop_
_entity_poly.entity_id
_entity_poly.type
_entity_poly.pdbx_seq_one_letter_code
_entity_poly.pdbx_strand_id
1 'polypeptide(L)'
;MVIKTEGLTKKYAKLTALDSLDLHIKEGEIFGLLGPNGAGKTTLISMLCTILKPTSGKAWVNGFDIVKEPAKVRKSIGIVFQQPSVDDLLTGRENLAMHNLLFGVPRAIRKQRIDEVLSLVNLEKRADDLVNTYSGGMRRRLELARGIMHHPRILFLDEPTLGLDPQTREHIWEYIVELARKESMTVMLTTHYMEEAEQLCDRIAIIDYGKIVVMDSPQTLKNQIIGDVVKLKQMIPDIEPIRQLDYVKNMQEKEGLLYLSIKDASKHLQDLLTHTGPIDFVEVRSGTLNDVFLHYTGREIREAEAEGGFWERVMKK
;
A
#
# COMPACT_ATOMS: atom_id res chain seq x y z
N MET A 1 15.32 -7.82 10.72
CA MET A 1 13.88 -7.59 10.47
C MET A 1 13.39 -6.57 11.47
N VAL A 2 12.73 -5.54 10.95
CA VAL A 2 12.27 -4.41 11.78
C VAL A 2 10.80 -4.55 12.17
N ILE A 3 9.97 -5.24 11.36
CA ILE A 3 8.61 -5.66 11.70
C ILE A 3 8.50 -7.17 11.52
N LYS A 4 7.90 -7.85 12.49
CA LYS A 4 7.65 -9.30 12.45
C LYS A 4 6.30 -9.60 13.10
N THR A 5 5.51 -10.49 12.49
CA THR A 5 4.30 -11.05 13.11
C THR A 5 4.33 -12.57 13.06
N GLU A 6 3.73 -13.20 14.05
CA GLU A 6 3.61 -14.66 14.17
C GLU A 6 2.17 -15.01 14.55
N GLY A 7 1.43 -15.60 13.62
CA GLY A 7 0.04 -16.01 13.78
C GLY A 7 -0.88 -14.88 14.23
N LEU A 8 -0.61 -13.63 13.80
CA LEU A 8 -1.29 -12.45 14.30
C LEU A 8 -2.77 -12.44 13.89
N THR A 9 -3.65 -12.45 14.87
CA THR A 9 -5.09 -12.61 14.64
C THR A 9 -5.89 -11.50 15.34
N LYS A 10 -6.91 -10.98 14.62
CA LYS A 10 -7.89 -10.06 15.20
C LYS A 10 -9.30 -10.50 14.87
N LYS A 11 -10.09 -10.74 15.92
CA LYS A 11 -11.52 -11.08 15.84
C LYS A 11 -12.36 -9.98 16.47
N TYR A 12 -13.45 -9.63 15.80
CA TYR A 12 -14.50 -8.75 16.30
C TYR A 12 -15.80 -9.53 16.30
N ALA A 13 -16.37 -9.82 17.46
CA ALA A 13 -17.62 -10.58 17.60
C ALA A 13 -17.74 -11.74 16.55
N LYS A 14 -18.39 -11.47 15.42
CA LYS A 14 -18.63 -12.46 14.35
C LYS A 14 -17.64 -12.37 13.17
N LEU A 15 -16.75 -11.35 13.14
CA LEU A 15 -15.84 -11.10 12.03
C LEU A 15 -14.41 -11.39 12.43
N THR A 16 -13.71 -12.23 11.68
CA THR A 16 -12.26 -12.35 11.74
C THR A 16 -11.65 -11.38 10.74
N ALA A 17 -11.11 -10.27 11.24
CA ALA A 17 -10.51 -9.22 10.41
C ALA A 17 -9.09 -9.55 9.96
N LEU A 18 -8.34 -10.30 10.79
CA LEU A 18 -7.04 -10.88 10.44
C LEU A 18 -6.99 -12.31 10.99
N ASP A 19 -6.52 -13.23 10.18
CA ASP A 19 -6.49 -14.66 10.49
C ASP A 19 -5.09 -15.22 10.34
N SER A 20 -4.42 -15.41 11.49
CA SER A 20 -3.11 -16.07 11.61
C SER A 20 -2.03 -15.48 10.66
N LEU A 21 -1.88 -14.17 10.66
CA LEU A 21 -1.06 -13.45 9.71
C LEU A 21 0.42 -13.48 10.12
N ASP A 22 1.27 -14.03 9.23
CA ASP A 22 2.72 -14.03 9.33
C ASP A 22 3.31 -13.01 8.33
N LEU A 23 4.07 -12.06 8.84
CA LEU A 23 4.68 -11.00 8.06
C LEU A 23 6.08 -10.69 8.58
N HIS A 24 6.99 -10.38 7.65
CA HIS A 24 8.31 -9.88 7.99
C HIS A 24 8.75 -8.78 7.02
N ILE A 25 9.16 -7.65 7.58
CA ILE A 25 9.65 -6.48 6.84
C ILE A 25 11.10 -6.23 7.23
N LYS A 26 11.94 -5.98 6.22
CA LYS A 26 13.37 -5.70 6.41
C LYS A 26 13.57 -4.23 6.76
N GLU A 27 14.69 -3.91 7.38
CA GLU A 27 15.07 -2.53 7.64
C GLU A 27 15.39 -1.81 6.33
N GLY A 28 14.92 -0.57 6.18
CA GLY A 28 15.18 0.29 5.01
C GLY A 28 14.33 -0.02 3.78
N GLU A 29 13.43 -1.02 3.80
CA GLU A 29 12.56 -1.29 2.66
C GLU A 29 11.27 -0.46 2.70
N ILE A 30 10.74 -0.15 1.52
CA ILE A 30 9.37 0.34 1.33
C ILE A 30 8.49 -0.87 1.04
N PHE A 31 7.64 -1.20 2.01
CA PHE A 31 6.76 -2.37 1.95
C PHE A 31 5.30 -1.98 1.77
N GLY A 32 4.63 -2.56 0.76
CA GLY A 32 3.22 -2.33 0.47
C GLY A 32 2.31 -3.45 0.95
N LEU A 33 1.20 -3.10 1.59
CA LEU A 33 0.09 -4.01 1.86
C LEU A 33 -1.06 -3.69 0.91
N LEU A 34 -1.20 -4.47 -0.16
CA LEU A 34 -2.15 -4.27 -1.23
C LEU A 34 -3.40 -5.12 -1.01
N GLY A 35 -4.57 -4.54 -1.13
CA GLY A 35 -5.82 -5.31 -1.03
C GLY A 35 -7.07 -4.43 -1.03
N PRO A 36 -8.26 -5.03 -1.21
CA PRO A 36 -9.52 -4.29 -1.26
C PRO A 36 -9.90 -3.70 0.10
N ASN A 37 -10.92 -2.85 0.08
CA ASN A 37 -11.51 -2.33 1.31
C ASN A 37 -12.11 -3.47 2.14
N GLY A 38 -11.80 -3.47 3.43
CA GLY A 38 -12.23 -4.55 4.36
C GLY A 38 -11.32 -5.77 4.40
N ALA A 39 -10.21 -5.83 3.62
CA ALA A 39 -9.26 -6.94 3.65
C ALA A 39 -8.46 -7.06 4.96
N GLY A 40 -8.48 -6.05 5.85
CA GLY A 40 -7.77 -6.06 7.12
C GLY A 40 -6.56 -5.11 7.19
N LYS A 41 -6.27 -4.32 6.16
CA LYS A 41 -5.10 -3.41 6.07
C LYS A 41 -4.99 -2.47 7.27
N THR A 42 -6.00 -1.62 7.50
CA THR A 42 -6.04 -0.66 8.62
C THR A 42 -6.03 -1.37 9.97
N THR A 43 -6.64 -2.57 10.08
CA THR A 43 -6.58 -3.38 11.30
C THR A 43 -5.16 -3.81 11.63
N LEU A 44 -4.39 -4.27 10.62
CA LEU A 44 -2.99 -4.64 10.81
C LEU A 44 -2.14 -3.45 11.25
N ILE A 45 -2.21 -2.32 10.53
CA ILE A 45 -1.50 -1.09 10.92
C ILE A 45 -1.88 -0.69 12.35
N SER A 46 -3.17 -0.66 12.69
CA SER A 46 -3.62 -0.27 14.03
C SER A 46 -3.07 -1.17 15.13
N MET A 47 -2.87 -2.46 14.88
CA MET A 47 -2.23 -3.36 15.86
C MET A 47 -0.73 -3.11 15.94
N LEU A 48 -0.03 -2.99 14.81
CA LEU A 48 1.41 -2.70 14.79
C LEU A 48 1.73 -1.36 15.45
N CYS A 49 0.87 -0.38 15.31
CA CYS A 49 0.96 0.93 15.98
C CYS A 49 0.45 0.94 17.43
N THR A 50 0.12 -0.24 17.98
CA THR A 50 -0.36 -0.41 19.37
C THR A 50 -1.69 0.27 19.72
N ILE A 51 -2.50 0.63 18.73
CA ILE A 51 -3.83 1.23 18.91
C ILE A 51 -4.85 0.12 19.22
N LEU A 52 -4.73 -1.03 18.55
CA LEU A 52 -5.56 -2.20 18.77
C LEU A 52 -4.73 -3.34 19.35
N LYS A 53 -5.30 -4.04 20.34
CA LYS A 53 -4.68 -5.28 20.84
C LYS A 53 -5.07 -6.45 19.94
N PRO A 54 -4.13 -7.38 19.65
CA PRO A 54 -4.44 -8.63 18.96
C PRO A 54 -5.37 -9.50 19.81
N THR A 55 -6.13 -10.36 19.16
CA THR A 55 -6.91 -11.42 19.84
C THR A 55 -6.00 -12.60 20.19
N SER A 56 -5.07 -12.94 19.28
CA SER A 56 -4.03 -13.96 19.49
C SER A 56 -2.82 -13.69 18.56
N GLY A 57 -1.77 -14.48 18.71
CA GLY A 57 -0.51 -14.29 17.98
C GLY A 57 0.39 -13.24 18.64
N LYS A 58 1.49 -12.94 17.97
CA LYS A 58 2.51 -11.99 18.45
C LYS A 58 2.96 -11.06 17.33
N ALA A 59 3.41 -9.87 17.70
CA ALA A 59 4.09 -8.99 16.76
C ALA A 59 5.15 -8.14 17.46
N TRP A 60 6.20 -7.83 16.71
CA TRP A 60 7.29 -6.97 17.13
C TRP A 60 7.51 -5.87 16.10
N VAL A 61 7.73 -4.67 16.59
CA VAL A 61 8.03 -3.48 15.80
C VAL A 61 9.30 -2.86 16.38
N ASN A 62 10.32 -2.68 15.55
CA ASN A 62 11.66 -2.24 15.96
C ASN A 62 12.24 -3.08 17.13
N GLY A 63 11.97 -4.38 17.13
CA GLY A 63 12.41 -5.31 18.19
C GLY A 63 11.55 -5.29 19.46
N PHE A 64 10.57 -4.39 19.58
CA PHE A 64 9.69 -4.27 20.76
C PHE A 64 8.36 -5.01 20.54
N ASP A 65 7.93 -5.78 21.54
CA ASP A 65 6.63 -6.46 21.54
C ASP A 65 5.50 -5.42 21.62
N ILE A 66 4.54 -5.47 20.68
CA ILE A 66 3.46 -4.48 20.58
C ILE A 66 2.50 -4.46 21.78
N VAL A 67 2.44 -5.55 22.55
CA VAL A 67 1.56 -5.69 23.74
C VAL A 67 2.30 -5.39 25.03
N LYS A 68 3.56 -5.87 25.14
CA LYS A 68 4.34 -5.75 26.38
C LYS A 68 5.10 -4.41 26.46
N GLU A 69 5.50 -3.85 25.33
CA GLU A 69 6.35 -2.66 25.25
C GLU A 69 5.74 -1.54 24.36
N PRO A 70 4.43 -1.25 24.44
CA PRO A 70 3.75 -0.36 23.51
C PRO A 70 4.30 1.07 23.50
N ALA A 71 4.81 1.55 24.64
CA ALA A 71 5.42 2.88 24.72
C ALA A 71 6.73 2.98 23.92
N LYS A 72 7.54 1.91 23.89
CA LYS A 72 8.78 1.85 23.10
C LYS A 72 8.46 1.77 21.60
N VAL A 73 7.45 0.97 21.23
CA VAL A 73 6.95 0.93 19.86
C VAL A 73 6.55 2.32 19.39
N ARG A 74 5.65 3.02 20.11
CA ARG A 74 5.17 4.35 19.72
C ARG A 74 6.27 5.41 19.59
N LYS A 75 7.33 5.31 20.38
CA LYS A 75 8.49 6.20 20.26
C LYS A 75 9.34 5.95 19.01
N SER A 76 9.29 4.75 18.46
CA SER A 76 10.11 4.33 17.32
C SER A 76 9.40 4.45 15.96
N ILE A 77 8.10 4.76 15.95
CA ILE A 77 7.28 4.81 14.76
C ILE A 77 6.70 6.19 14.50
N GLY A 78 6.57 6.54 13.23
CA GLY A 78 5.66 7.59 12.74
C GLY A 78 4.43 6.96 12.12
N ILE A 79 3.32 7.67 12.16
CA ILE A 79 2.08 7.21 11.52
C ILE A 79 1.35 8.36 10.85
N VAL A 80 0.87 8.09 9.64
CA VAL A 80 -0.03 8.97 8.88
C VAL A 80 -1.27 8.17 8.54
N PHE A 81 -2.38 8.56 9.15
CA PHE A 81 -3.67 7.89 8.93
C PHE A 81 -4.33 8.33 7.62
N GLN A 82 -5.33 7.57 7.22
CA GLN A 82 -6.18 7.89 6.07
C GLN A 82 -6.90 9.24 6.28
N GLN A 83 -7.48 9.45 7.46
CA GLN A 83 -8.12 10.73 7.80
C GLN A 83 -7.08 11.74 8.28
N PRO A 84 -7.13 12.99 7.79
CA PRO A 84 -6.25 14.05 8.27
C PRO A 84 -6.40 14.24 9.79
N SER A 85 -5.27 14.49 10.45
CA SER A 85 -5.20 14.70 11.90
C SER A 85 -4.45 16.00 12.26
N VAL A 86 -4.24 16.87 11.26
CA VAL A 86 -3.77 18.25 11.47
C VAL A 86 -4.95 19.14 11.89
N ASP A 87 -4.66 20.14 12.73
CA ASP A 87 -5.65 21.11 13.16
C ASP A 87 -5.76 22.24 12.13
N ASP A 88 -6.95 22.43 11.58
CA ASP A 88 -7.27 23.42 10.56
C ASP A 88 -7.21 24.87 11.09
N LEU A 89 -7.30 25.08 12.38
CA LEU A 89 -7.25 26.39 13.04
C LEU A 89 -5.84 26.85 13.41
N LEU A 90 -4.86 25.95 13.24
CA LEU A 90 -3.44 26.24 13.45
C LEU A 90 -2.72 26.42 12.11
N THR A 91 -1.60 27.11 12.14
CA THR A 91 -0.67 27.17 11.01
C THR A 91 0.08 25.84 10.83
N GLY A 92 0.71 25.63 9.67
CA GLY A 92 1.55 24.47 9.46
C GLY A 92 2.65 24.33 10.52
N ARG A 93 3.31 25.45 10.85
CA ARG A 93 4.35 25.52 11.88
C ARG A 93 3.84 25.18 13.28
N GLU A 94 2.67 25.70 13.67
CA GLU A 94 2.06 25.42 14.97
C GLU A 94 1.65 23.96 15.12
N ASN A 95 1.10 23.33 14.06
CA ASN A 95 0.82 21.90 14.03
C ASN A 95 2.08 21.08 14.32
N LEU A 96 3.20 21.41 13.68
CA LEU A 96 4.48 20.72 13.89
C LEU A 96 5.06 21.01 15.28
N ALA A 97 4.92 22.24 15.79
CA ALA A 97 5.37 22.61 17.13
C ALA A 97 4.61 21.84 18.21
N MET A 98 3.29 21.68 18.06
CA MET A 98 2.47 20.88 18.98
C MET A 98 2.94 19.41 18.96
N HIS A 99 3.23 18.85 17.80
CA HIS A 99 3.71 17.49 17.68
C HIS A 99 5.08 17.28 18.35
N ASN A 100 6.00 18.25 18.21
CA ASN A 100 7.29 18.26 18.93
C ASN A 100 7.12 18.17 20.45
N LEU A 101 6.11 18.85 21.00
CA LEU A 101 5.80 18.78 22.42
C LEU A 101 5.32 17.38 22.83
N LEU A 102 4.40 16.81 22.07
CA LEU A 102 3.82 15.49 22.35
C LEU A 102 4.86 14.36 22.32
N PHE A 103 5.83 14.43 21.40
CA PHE A 103 6.89 13.43 21.27
C PHE A 103 8.16 13.75 22.09
N GLY A 104 8.14 14.83 22.86
CA GLY A 104 9.23 15.19 23.76
C GLY A 104 10.54 15.57 23.05
N VAL A 105 10.46 16.12 21.84
CA VAL A 105 11.63 16.62 21.11
C VAL A 105 12.31 17.70 21.97
N PRO A 106 13.65 17.65 22.17
CA PRO A 106 14.36 18.62 23.02
C PRO A 106 14.16 20.06 22.55
N ARG A 107 13.89 20.97 23.49
CA ARG A 107 13.58 22.38 23.18
C ARG A 107 14.63 23.05 22.30
N ALA A 108 15.89 22.73 22.52
CA ALA A 108 17.02 23.30 21.79
C ALA A 108 16.98 23.09 20.28
N ILE A 109 16.42 21.96 19.82
CA ILE A 109 16.41 21.58 18.39
C ILE A 109 15.04 21.72 17.72
N ARG A 110 13.97 22.03 18.47
CA ARG A 110 12.59 22.05 17.94
C ARG A 110 12.43 22.97 16.73
N LYS A 111 12.96 24.19 16.81
CA LYS A 111 12.84 25.17 15.71
C LYS A 111 13.55 24.64 14.46
N GLN A 112 14.81 24.24 14.63
CA GLN A 112 15.58 23.67 13.52
C GLN A 112 14.86 22.48 12.89
N ARG A 113 14.34 21.54 13.70
CA ARG A 113 13.64 20.36 13.19
C ARG A 113 12.34 20.70 12.46
N ILE A 114 11.59 21.72 12.90
CA ILE A 114 10.41 22.21 12.18
C ILE A 114 10.81 22.73 10.80
N ASP A 115 11.85 23.56 10.74
CA ASP A 115 12.31 24.15 9.48
C ASP A 115 12.85 23.06 8.52
N GLU A 116 13.57 22.08 9.03
CA GLU A 116 14.04 20.91 8.25
C GLU A 116 12.87 20.12 7.63
N VAL A 117 11.85 19.75 8.42
CA VAL A 117 10.75 18.94 7.87
C VAL A 117 9.83 19.74 6.95
N LEU A 118 9.65 21.05 7.22
CA LEU A 118 8.93 21.92 6.29
C LEU A 118 9.64 22.01 4.94
N SER A 119 10.98 22.10 4.96
CA SER A 119 11.79 22.09 3.75
C SER A 119 11.70 20.75 3.01
N LEU A 120 11.78 19.64 3.74
CA LEU A 120 11.64 18.30 3.13
C LEU A 120 10.32 18.11 2.38
N VAL A 121 9.24 18.77 2.81
CA VAL A 121 7.91 18.64 2.17
C VAL A 121 7.53 19.88 1.34
N ASN A 122 8.48 20.79 1.07
CA ASN A 122 8.29 22.02 0.30
C ASN A 122 7.09 22.87 0.78
N LEU A 123 7.02 23.11 2.09
CA LEU A 123 5.98 23.93 2.73
C LEU A 123 6.54 25.15 3.46
N GLU A 124 7.84 25.51 3.30
CA GLU A 124 8.48 26.63 4.02
C GLU A 124 7.77 27.96 3.80
N LYS A 125 7.39 28.24 2.53
CA LYS A 125 6.72 29.49 2.13
C LYS A 125 5.28 29.60 2.62
N ARG A 126 4.70 28.53 3.04
CA ARG A 126 3.31 28.42 3.51
C ARG A 126 3.23 28.01 4.98
N ALA A 127 4.39 27.90 5.66
CA ALA A 127 4.49 27.38 7.03
C ALA A 127 3.64 28.16 8.06
N ASP A 128 3.52 29.45 7.86
CA ASP A 128 2.82 30.38 8.77
C ASP A 128 1.38 30.71 8.30
N ASP A 129 0.89 30.06 7.24
CA ASP A 129 -0.50 30.13 6.82
C ASP A 129 -1.35 29.12 7.59
N LEU A 130 -2.62 29.45 7.82
CA LEU A 130 -3.58 28.52 8.44
C LEU A 130 -3.82 27.28 7.56
N VAL A 131 -3.87 26.10 8.18
CA VAL A 131 -4.04 24.82 7.49
C VAL A 131 -5.38 24.73 6.74
N ASN A 132 -6.43 25.43 7.18
CA ASN A 132 -7.69 25.50 6.44
C ASN A 132 -7.56 26.11 5.03
N THR A 133 -6.48 26.86 4.76
CA THR A 133 -6.17 27.44 3.44
C THR A 133 -5.33 26.52 2.55
N TYR A 134 -4.90 25.36 3.07
CA TYR A 134 -4.07 24.41 2.34
C TYR A 134 -4.89 23.59 1.34
N SER A 135 -4.29 23.28 0.19
CA SER A 135 -4.83 22.25 -0.72
C SER A 135 -4.75 20.86 -0.08
N GLY A 136 -5.48 19.89 -0.63
CA GLY A 136 -5.41 18.50 -0.16
C GLY A 136 -3.98 17.94 -0.16
N GLY A 137 -3.22 18.19 -1.23
CA GLY A 137 -1.82 17.79 -1.32
C GLY A 137 -0.92 18.50 -0.30
N MET A 138 -1.14 19.79 -0.02
CA MET A 138 -0.40 20.51 1.05
C MET A 138 -0.72 19.94 2.43
N ARG A 139 -1.97 19.64 2.73
CA ARG A 139 -2.38 18.98 3.99
C ARG A 139 -1.70 17.61 4.11
N ARG A 140 -1.68 16.82 3.04
CA ARG A 140 -1.03 15.49 3.06
C ARG A 140 0.48 15.59 3.28
N ARG A 141 1.15 16.55 2.66
CA ARG A 141 2.57 16.83 2.91
C ARG A 141 2.84 17.25 4.36
N LEU A 142 1.99 18.06 4.96
CA LEU A 142 2.08 18.42 6.36
C LEU A 142 1.89 17.22 7.31
N GLU A 143 0.97 16.30 6.97
CA GLU A 143 0.80 15.03 7.68
C GLU A 143 2.08 14.17 7.64
N LEU A 144 2.71 14.06 6.47
CA LEU A 144 3.99 13.37 6.32
C LEU A 144 5.08 14.03 7.17
N ALA A 145 5.23 15.37 7.09
CA ALA A 145 6.16 16.13 7.92
C ALA A 145 5.96 15.85 9.40
N ARG A 146 4.71 15.82 9.85
CA ARG A 146 4.35 15.50 11.23
C ARG A 146 4.76 14.07 11.61
N GLY A 147 4.51 13.11 10.72
CA GLY A 147 4.85 11.70 10.94
C GLY A 147 6.35 11.45 11.16
N ILE A 148 7.22 12.27 10.56
CA ILE A 148 8.68 12.12 10.63
C ILE A 148 9.37 13.07 11.62
N MET A 149 8.61 13.93 12.30
CA MET A 149 9.12 15.01 13.13
C MET A 149 10.11 14.55 14.21
N HIS A 150 9.87 13.40 14.80
CA HIS A 150 10.66 12.84 15.91
C HIS A 150 11.69 11.78 15.46
N HIS A 151 12.07 11.74 14.17
CA HIS A 151 13.01 10.80 13.57
C HIS A 151 12.64 9.32 13.83
N PRO A 152 11.44 8.88 13.42
CA PRO A 152 11.06 7.48 13.60
C PRO A 152 11.91 6.56 12.71
N ARG A 153 12.16 5.33 13.16
CA ARG A 153 12.79 4.29 12.32
C ARG A 153 11.84 3.68 11.31
N ILE A 154 10.54 3.72 11.62
CA ILE A 154 9.50 3.12 10.80
C ILE A 154 8.39 4.13 10.60
N LEU A 155 7.96 4.33 9.36
CA LEU A 155 6.81 5.16 9.00
C LEU A 155 5.67 4.28 8.49
N PHE A 156 4.53 4.35 9.16
CA PHE A 156 3.28 3.72 8.71
C PHE A 156 2.43 4.73 7.96
N LEU A 157 1.97 4.36 6.77
CA LEU A 157 1.13 5.17 5.90
C LEU A 157 -0.15 4.39 5.56
N ASP A 158 -1.29 4.84 6.09
CA ASP A 158 -2.58 4.20 5.78
C ASP A 158 -3.25 4.95 4.62
N GLU A 159 -3.23 4.35 3.43
CA GLU A 159 -3.74 4.89 2.16
C GLU A 159 -3.28 6.34 1.89
N PRO A 160 -1.95 6.56 1.70
CA PRO A 160 -1.35 7.90 1.73
C PRO A 160 -1.85 8.85 0.64
N THR A 161 -2.38 8.35 -0.46
CA THR A 161 -2.80 9.17 -1.60
C THR A 161 -4.30 9.10 -1.90
N LEU A 162 -5.08 8.52 -0.99
CA LEU A 162 -6.53 8.42 -1.17
C LEU A 162 -7.18 9.81 -1.30
N GLY A 163 -8.03 9.95 -2.32
CA GLY A 163 -8.77 11.19 -2.56
C GLY A 163 -7.95 12.34 -3.18
N LEU A 164 -6.70 12.08 -3.58
CA LEU A 164 -5.88 13.04 -4.31
C LEU A 164 -6.03 12.83 -5.83
N ASP A 165 -5.92 13.93 -6.57
CA ASP A 165 -5.85 13.88 -8.03
C ASP A 165 -4.53 13.19 -8.50
N PRO A 166 -4.47 12.67 -9.74
CA PRO A 166 -3.32 11.90 -10.22
C PRO A 166 -1.99 12.65 -10.11
N GLN A 167 -1.95 13.92 -10.47
CA GLN A 167 -0.72 14.72 -10.43
C GLN A 167 -0.22 14.92 -9.00
N THR A 168 -1.13 15.24 -8.08
CA THR A 168 -0.80 15.38 -6.65
C THR A 168 -0.33 14.05 -6.07
N ARG A 169 -0.93 12.92 -6.49
CA ARG A 169 -0.54 11.57 -6.08
C ARG A 169 0.91 11.26 -6.44
N GLU A 170 1.31 11.49 -7.69
CA GLU A 170 2.69 11.28 -8.15
C GLU A 170 3.70 12.09 -7.31
N HIS A 171 3.40 13.35 -7.03
CA HIS A 171 4.25 14.15 -6.16
C HIS A 171 4.36 13.60 -4.73
N ILE A 172 3.28 13.09 -4.16
CA ILE A 172 3.32 12.45 -2.84
C ILE A 172 4.18 11.19 -2.88
N TRP A 173 4.14 10.40 -3.95
CA TRP A 173 4.99 9.23 -4.13
C TRP A 173 6.48 9.61 -4.14
N GLU A 174 6.86 10.63 -4.92
CA GLU A 174 8.22 11.15 -4.93
C GLU A 174 8.68 11.55 -3.52
N TYR A 175 7.84 12.26 -2.75
CA TYR A 175 8.14 12.63 -1.37
C TYR A 175 8.33 11.42 -0.46
N ILE A 176 7.49 10.40 -0.54
CA ILE A 176 7.62 9.19 0.27
C ILE A 176 8.96 8.51 0.00
N VAL A 177 9.34 8.34 -1.27
CA VAL A 177 10.61 7.73 -1.66
C VAL A 177 11.80 8.57 -1.19
N GLU A 178 11.75 9.90 -1.38
CA GLU A 178 12.80 10.82 -0.96
C GLU A 178 12.99 10.79 0.57
N LEU A 179 11.90 10.85 1.35
CA LEU A 179 11.93 10.77 2.80
C LEU A 179 12.49 9.43 3.29
N ALA A 180 12.05 8.31 2.70
CA ALA A 180 12.53 6.99 3.07
C ALA A 180 14.05 6.89 2.90
N ARG A 181 14.58 7.42 1.78
CA ARG A 181 16.02 7.40 1.47
C ARG A 181 16.83 8.36 2.36
N LYS A 182 16.39 9.62 2.48
CA LYS A 182 17.11 10.65 3.25
C LYS A 182 17.20 10.33 4.74
N GLU A 183 16.11 9.84 5.31
CA GLU A 183 16.04 9.53 6.74
C GLU A 183 16.41 8.06 7.03
N SER A 184 16.78 7.27 6.02
CA SER A 184 17.07 5.82 6.13
C SER A 184 15.96 5.06 6.86
N MET A 185 14.70 5.40 6.55
CA MET A 185 13.52 4.83 7.21
C MET A 185 13.01 3.60 6.50
N THR A 186 12.42 2.69 7.27
CA THR A 186 11.52 1.67 6.74
C THR A 186 10.12 2.26 6.60
N VAL A 187 9.48 2.05 5.46
CA VAL A 187 8.11 2.49 5.24
C VAL A 187 7.20 1.28 5.07
N MET A 188 6.09 1.24 5.79
CA MET A 188 5.00 0.31 5.53
C MET A 188 3.76 1.09 5.13
N LEU A 189 3.32 0.91 3.89
CA LEU A 189 2.09 1.56 3.40
C LEU A 189 0.99 0.56 3.10
N THR A 190 -0.25 1.01 3.25
CA THR A 190 -1.41 0.27 2.74
C THR A 190 -1.97 1.00 1.52
N THR A 191 -2.44 0.24 0.57
CA THR A 191 -3.10 0.79 -0.62
C THR A 191 -4.07 -0.21 -1.24
N HIS A 192 -4.99 0.30 -2.02
CA HIS A 192 -5.78 -0.48 -2.97
C HIS A 192 -5.44 -0.09 -4.42
N TYR A 193 -4.53 0.90 -4.62
CA TYR A 193 -4.04 1.30 -5.93
C TYR A 193 -2.83 0.45 -6.33
N MET A 194 -2.96 -0.29 -7.44
CA MET A 194 -1.90 -1.14 -7.97
C MET A 194 -0.67 -0.34 -8.39
N GLU A 195 -0.91 0.81 -9.04
CA GLU A 195 0.13 1.71 -9.49
C GLU A 195 1.00 2.21 -8.34
N GLU A 196 0.38 2.59 -7.21
CA GLU A 196 1.10 3.02 -6.01
C GLU A 196 2.01 1.90 -5.48
N ALA A 197 1.50 0.68 -5.43
CA ALA A 197 2.29 -0.47 -5.00
C ALA A 197 3.45 -0.78 -5.97
N GLU A 198 3.24 -0.64 -7.28
CA GLU A 198 4.28 -0.86 -8.29
C GLU A 198 5.38 0.21 -8.28
N GLN A 199 5.02 1.47 -8.06
CA GLN A 199 5.94 2.61 -8.12
C GLN A 199 6.76 2.79 -6.85
N LEU A 200 6.17 2.50 -5.68
CA LEU A 200 6.78 2.80 -4.39
C LEU A 200 7.48 1.61 -3.75
N CYS A 201 6.96 0.40 -3.90
CA CYS A 201 7.30 -0.68 -3.01
C CYS A 201 8.40 -1.59 -3.55
N ASP A 202 9.39 -1.87 -2.71
CA ASP A 202 10.40 -2.90 -2.98
C ASP A 202 9.77 -4.30 -2.92
N ARG A 203 8.85 -4.51 -1.96
CA ARG A 203 8.06 -5.73 -1.79
C ARG A 203 6.63 -5.37 -1.40
N ILE A 204 5.72 -6.23 -1.83
CA ILE A 204 4.30 -6.14 -1.49
C ILE A 204 3.78 -7.45 -0.94
N ALA A 205 2.80 -7.36 -0.04
CA ALA A 205 1.93 -8.48 0.29
C ALA A 205 0.52 -8.17 -0.22
N ILE A 206 -0.06 -9.10 -0.95
CA ILE A 206 -1.47 -9.07 -1.30
C ILE A 206 -2.26 -9.68 -0.15
N ILE A 207 -3.19 -8.89 0.41
CA ILE A 207 -4.07 -9.34 1.51
C ILE A 207 -5.51 -9.41 1.03
N ASP A 208 -6.18 -10.53 1.32
CA ASP A 208 -7.61 -10.70 1.10
C ASP A 208 -8.23 -11.50 2.26
N TYR A 209 -9.43 -11.11 2.70
CA TYR A 209 -10.14 -11.72 3.85
C TYR A 209 -9.26 -11.96 5.09
N GLY A 210 -8.37 -11.01 5.39
CA GLY A 210 -7.51 -11.06 6.57
C GLY A 210 -6.31 -12.00 6.47
N LYS A 211 -6.00 -12.53 5.28
CA LYS A 211 -4.85 -13.42 5.03
C LYS A 211 -3.93 -12.85 3.97
N ILE A 212 -2.64 -13.03 4.13
CA ILE A 212 -1.68 -12.80 3.05
C ILE A 212 -1.81 -13.93 2.06
N VAL A 213 -2.08 -13.58 0.80
CA VAL A 213 -2.27 -14.53 -0.31
C VAL A 213 -0.95 -14.80 -1.00
N VAL A 214 -0.15 -13.75 -1.20
CA VAL A 214 1.19 -13.82 -1.80
C VAL A 214 2.01 -12.62 -1.36
N MET A 215 3.34 -12.77 -1.32
CA MET A 215 4.26 -11.71 -0.94
C MET A 215 5.58 -11.85 -1.69
N ASP A 216 5.92 -10.86 -2.50
CA ASP A 216 7.22 -10.73 -3.19
C ASP A 216 7.39 -9.31 -3.74
N SER A 217 8.45 -9.05 -4.52
CA SER A 217 8.56 -7.80 -5.28
C SER A 217 7.48 -7.71 -6.35
N PRO A 218 6.97 -6.51 -6.70
CA PRO A 218 6.00 -6.34 -7.78
C PRO A 218 6.43 -7.00 -9.08
N GLN A 219 7.71 -6.86 -9.44
CA GLN A 219 8.27 -7.42 -10.66
C GLN A 219 8.29 -8.96 -10.63
N THR A 220 8.68 -9.57 -9.49
CA THR A 220 8.67 -11.02 -9.34
C THR A 220 7.26 -11.58 -9.48
N LEU A 221 6.27 -10.95 -8.81
CA LEU A 221 4.88 -11.37 -8.88
C LEU A 221 4.33 -11.32 -10.31
N LYS A 222 4.61 -10.23 -11.04
CA LYS A 222 4.18 -10.10 -12.44
C LYS A 222 4.82 -11.18 -13.34
N ASN A 223 6.14 -11.31 -13.26
CA ASN A 223 6.88 -12.20 -14.18
C ASN A 223 6.65 -13.69 -13.92
N GLN A 224 6.66 -14.10 -12.63
CA GLN A 224 6.58 -15.51 -12.29
C GLN A 224 5.17 -16.08 -12.40
N ILE A 225 4.15 -15.26 -12.10
CA ILE A 225 2.78 -15.73 -11.97
C ILE A 225 2.00 -15.52 -13.26
N ILE A 226 2.08 -14.31 -13.83
CA ILE A 226 1.26 -13.92 -14.97
C ILE A 226 2.05 -13.99 -16.28
N GLY A 227 3.28 -13.44 -16.34
CA GLY A 227 3.98 -13.21 -17.59
C GLY A 227 3.33 -12.08 -18.39
N ASP A 228 3.33 -12.20 -19.72
CA ASP A 228 2.61 -11.29 -20.60
C ASP A 228 1.16 -11.75 -20.78
N VAL A 229 0.25 -10.78 -20.93
CA VAL A 229 -1.16 -11.05 -21.20
C VAL A 229 -1.47 -10.75 -22.65
N VAL A 230 -1.93 -11.75 -23.36
CA VAL A 230 -2.48 -11.62 -24.71
C VAL A 230 -4.00 -11.70 -24.62
N LYS A 231 -4.65 -10.61 -25.00
CA LYS A 231 -6.11 -10.52 -25.11
C LYS A 231 -6.46 -10.64 -26.58
N LEU A 232 -7.29 -11.57 -26.95
CA LEU A 232 -7.69 -11.77 -28.34
C LEU A 232 -9.17 -12.13 -28.49
N LYS A 233 -9.72 -11.85 -29.67
CA LYS A 233 -11.04 -12.25 -30.09
C LYS A 233 -10.92 -13.03 -31.37
N GLN A 234 -11.35 -14.30 -31.35
CA GLN A 234 -11.39 -15.16 -32.50
C GLN A 234 -12.69 -14.93 -33.29
N MET A 235 -12.63 -14.96 -34.62
CA MET A 235 -13.82 -14.92 -35.45
C MET A 235 -14.61 -16.23 -35.34
N ILE A 236 -13.91 -17.36 -35.21
CA ILE A 236 -14.48 -18.69 -34.98
C ILE A 236 -13.83 -19.20 -33.68
N PRO A 237 -14.59 -19.29 -32.57
CA PRO A 237 -14.03 -19.76 -31.31
C PRO A 237 -13.57 -21.22 -31.38
N ASP A 238 -12.27 -21.45 -31.36
CA ASP A 238 -11.64 -22.75 -31.14
C ASP A 238 -10.45 -22.60 -30.22
N ILE A 239 -10.59 -23.05 -28.97
CA ILE A 239 -9.58 -22.87 -27.92
C ILE A 239 -8.71 -24.10 -27.70
N GLU A 240 -9.09 -25.27 -28.28
CA GLU A 240 -8.35 -26.50 -28.01
C GLU A 240 -6.91 -26.51 -28.54
N PRO A 241 -6.61 -25.95 -29.74
CA PRO A 241 -5.22 -25.83 -30.20
C PRO A 241 -4.36 -24.94 -29.26
N ILE A 242 -4.96 -23.93 -28.67
CA ILE A 242 -4.25 -22.95 -27.77
C ILE A 242 -3.92 -23.60 -26.42
N ARG A 243 -4.80 -24.46 -25.91
CA ARG A 243 -4.60 -25.18 -24.64
C ARG A 243 -3.37 -26.08 -24.61
N GLN A 244 -2.94 -26.54 -25.73
CA GLN A 244 -1.83 -27.49 -25.85
C GLN A 244 -0.47 -26.80 -25.93
N LEU A 245 -0.42 -25.46 -25.96
CA LEU A 245 0.81 -24.70 -26.10
C LEU A 245 1.54 -24.54 -24.73
N ASP A 246 2.76 -25.05 -24.63
CA ASP A 246 3.56 -25.13 -23.40
C ASP A 246 3.83 -23.74 -22.75
N TYR A 247 3.84 -22.67 -23.56
CA TYR A 247 4.08 -21.33 -23.12
C TYR A 247 2.81 -20.60 -22.63
N VAL A 248 1.62 -21.19 -22.80
CA VAL A 248 0.36 -20.67 -22.27
C VAL A 248 0.18 -21.18 -20.84
N LYS A 249 0.34 -20.30 -19.87
CA LYS A 249 0.25 -20.63 -18.43
C LYS A 249 -1.19 -20.68 -17.92
N ASN A 250 -2.02 -19.75 -18.38
CA ASN A 250 -3.41 -19.62 -17.96
C ASN A 250 -4.26 -19.10 -19.13
N MET A 251 -5.53 -19.49 -19.15
CA MET A 251 -6.49 -19.07 -20.14
C MET A 251 -7.84 -18.82 -19.48
N GLN A 252 -8.42 -17.65 -19.75
CA GLN A 252 -9.75 -17.26 -19.27
C GLN A 252 -10.54 -16.62 -20.41
N GLU A 253 -11.82 -16.97 -20.50
CA GLU A 253 -12.75 -16.34 -21.41
C GLU A 253 -13.68 -15.40 -20.62
N LYS A 254 -13.76 -14.16 -21.05
CA LYS A 254 -14.62 -13.13 -20.44
C LYS A 254 -15.18 -12.23 -21.54
N GLU A 255 -16.50 -12.08 -21.58
CA GLU A 255 -17.20 -11.18 -22.53
C GLU A 255 -16.87 -11.45 -24.02
N GLY A 256 -16.65 -12.71 -24.38
CA GLY A 256 -16.29 -13.11 -25.75
C GLY A 256 -14.84 -12.77 -26.15
N LEU A 257 -14.00 -12.43 -25.18
CA LEU A 257 -12.56 -12.20 -25.32
C LEU A 257 -11.80 -13.29 -24.58
N LEU A 258 -10.72 -13.77 -25.20
CA LEU A 258 -9.82 -14.74 -24.63
C LEU A 258 -8.61 -14.02 -24.03
N TYR A 259 -8.36 -14.23 -22.74
CA TYR A 259 -7.22 -13.72 -22.00
C TYR A 259 -6.23 -14.85 -21.76
N LEU A 260 -5.04 -14.75 -22.33
CA LEU A 260 -3.97 -15.73 -22.23
C LEU A 260 -2.82 -15.16 -21.44
N SER A 261 -2.38 -15.86 -20.40
CA SER A 261 -1.12 -15.55 -19.71
C SER A 261 -0.01 -16.34 -20.39
N ILE A 262 0.96 -15.65 -20.96
CA ILE A 262 2.00 -16.25 -21.82
C ILE A 262 3.38 -15.87 -21.29
N LYS A 263 4.28 -16.83 -21.27
CA LYS A 263 5.69 -16.54 -20.97
C LYS A 263 6.36 -15.98 -22.24
N ASP A 264 6.96 -14.78 -22.13
CA ASP A 264 7.67 -14.12 -23.24
C ASP A 264 6.79 -14.00 -24.53
N ALA A 265 5.66 -13.29 -24.45
CA ALA A 265 4.73 -13.14 -25.58
C ALA A 265 5.40 -12.65 -26.87
N SER A 266 6.42 -11.78 -26.77
CA SER A 266 7.17 -11.30 -27.92
C SER A 266 7.82 -12.40 -28.74
N LYS A 267 8.18 -13.53 -28.13
CA LYS A 267 8.77 -14.70 -28.80
C LYS A 267 7.72 -15.65 -29.37
N HIS A 268 6.58 -15.73 -28.72
CA HIS A 268 5.58 -16.77 -29.01
C HIS A 268 4.33 -16.24 -29.74
N LEU A 269 4.22 -14.92 -29.93
CA LEU A 269 3.04 -14.31 -30.54
C LEU A 269 2.76 -14.84 -31.95
N GLN A 270 3.79 -14.98 -32.78
CA GLN A 270 3.63 -15.47 -34.15
C GLN A 270 3.09 -16.91 -34.16
N ASP A 271 3.67 -17.78 -33.33
CA ASP A 271 3.22 -19.16 -33.20
C ASP A 271 1.80 -19.24 -32.62
N LEU A 272 1.48 -18.46 -31.59
CA LEU A 272 0.13 -18.36 -31.05
C LEU A 272 -0.89 -18.01 -32.13
N LEU A 273 -0.60 -17.00 -32.95
CA LEU A 273 -1.51 -16.55 -34.00
C LEU A 273 -1.76 -17.60 -35.08
N THR A 274 -0.85 -18.54 -35.30
CA THR A 274 -1.08 -19.67 -36.22
C THR A 274 -2.09 -20.67 -35.67
N HIS A 275 -2.22 -20.76 -34.33
CA HIS A 275 -3.13 -21.68 -33.64
C HIS A 275 -4.49 -21.05 -33.30
N THR A 276 -4.64 -19.75 -33.42
CA THR A 276 -5.91 -19.05 -33.11
C THR A 276 -6.89 -19.01 -34.26
N GLY A 277 -6.46 -19.35 -35.51
CA GLY A 277 -7.26 -19.07 -36.69
C GLY A 277 -7.46 -17.57 -36.94
N PRO A 278 -8.47 -17.20 -37.74
CA PRO A 278 -8.79 -15.80 -38.01
C PRO A 278 -9.17 -15.04 -36.70
N ILE A 279 -8.53 -13.91 -36.45
CA ILE A 279 -8.77 -13.09 -35.31
C ILE A 279 -9.34 -11.73 -35.71
N ASP A 280 -10.23 -11.21 -34.85
CA ASP A 280 -10.86 -9.90 -34.99
C ASP A 280 -10.06 -8.81 -34.26
N PHE A 281 -9.41 -9.20 -33.15
CA PHE A 281 -8.67 -8.31 -32.28
C PHE A 281 -7.55 -9.05 -31.55
N VAL A 282 -6.39 -8.40 -31.39
CA VAL A 282 -5.32 -8.85 -30.51
C VAL A 282 -4.65 -7.65 -29.83
N GLU A 283 -4.44 -7.78 -28.54
CA GLU A 283 -3.70 -6.84 -27.70
C GLU A 283 -2.69 -7.62 -26.87
N VAL A 284 -1.45 -7.16 -26.84
CA VAL A 284 -0.39 -7.75 -26.04
C VAL A 284 0.09 -6.71 -25.05
N ARG A 285 0.09 -7.07 -23.76
CA ARG A 285 0.62 -6.21 -22.69
C ARG A 285 1.36 -7.02 -21.65
N SER A 286 2.27 -6.40 -20.94
CA SER A 286 2.86 -7.03 -19.76
C SER A 286 1.82 -7.23 -18.67
N GLY A 287 1.99 -8.30 -17.89
CA GLY A 287 1.15 -8.54 -16.71
C GLY A 287 1.23 -7.41 -15.71
N THR A 288 0.11 -7.08 -15.09
CA THR A 288 -0.03 -6.04 -14.06
C THR A 288 -0.26 -6.67 -12.70
N LEU A 289 -0.12 -5.91 -11.63
CA LEU A 289 -0.52 -6.37 -10.29
C LEU A 289 -2.03 -6.65 -10.19
N ASN A 290 -2.85 -6.02 -11.04
CA ASN A 290 -4.28 -6.36 -11.12
C ASN A 290 -4.49 -7.79 -11.61
N ASP A 291 -3.72 -8.22 -12.60
CA ASP A 291 -3.78 -9.60 -13.08
C ASP A 291 -3.29 -10.60 -12.02
N VAL A 292 -2.25 -10.22 -11.26
CA VAL A 292 -1.78 -11.02 -10.11
C VAL A 292 -2.87 -11.14 -9.06
N PHE A 293 -3.52 -10.03 -8.71
CA PHE A 293 -4.62 -10.03 -7.75
C PHE A 293 -5.79 -10.90 -8.23
N LEU A 294 -6.19 -10.74 -9.47
CA LEU A 294 -7.26 -11.53 -10.10
C LEU A 294 -6.93 -13.04 -10.11
N HIS A 295 -5.67 -13.39 -10.41
CA HIS A 295 -5.20 -14.78 -10.40
C HIS A 295 -5.38 -15.43 -9.02
N TYR A 296 -5.00 -14.74 -7.93
CA TYR A 296 -5.08 -15.31 -6.60
C TYR A 296 -6.46 -15.26 -5.94
N THR A 297 -7.25 -14.22 -6.26
CA THR A 297 -8.53 -13.97 -5.57
C THR A 297 -9.76 -14.35 -6.40
N GLY A 298 -9.57 -14.58 -7.70
CA GLY A 298 -10.65 -14.87 -8.66
C GLY A 298 -11.58 -13.68 -8.95
N ARG A 299 -11.21 -12.45 -8.51
CA ARG A 299 -12.00 -11.23 -8.68
C ARG A 299 -11.12 -10.01 -8.84
N GLU A 300 -11.63 -8.98 -9.54
CA GLU A 300 -10.96 -7.69 -9.64
C GLU A 300 -11.09 -6.90 -8.33
N ILE A 301 -10.11 -6.05 -8.02
CA ILE A 301 -10.28 -5.05 -6.95
C ILE A 301 -11.34 -4.07 -7.43
N ARG A 302 -12.49 -4.06 -6.78
CA ARG A 302 -13.50 -3.01 -7.00
C ARG A 302 -13.00 -1.75 -6.31
N GLU A 303 -12.91 -0.65 -7.05
CA GLU A 303 -12.84 0.69 -6.49
C GLU A 303 -14.21 0.93 -5.83
N ALA A 304 -14.32 0.61 -4.55
CA ALA A 304 -15.52 0.98 -3.79
C ALA A 304 -15.45 2.48 -3.52
N GLU A 305 -16.47 3.21 -3.95
CA GLU A 305 -16.73 4.55 -3.45
C GLU A 305 -16.60 4.58 -1.92
N ALA A 306 -16.02 5.65 -1.40
CA ALA A 306 -15.66 5.79 0.01
C ALA A 306 -16.91 5.81 0.92
N GLU A 307 -17.44 4.63 1.27
CA GLU A 307 -18.43 4.50 2.31
C GLU A 307 -17.74 4.48 3.68
N GLY A 308 -17.89 5.54 4.43
CA GLY A 308 -17.61 5.73 5.86
C GLY A 308 -16.34 5.09 6.43
N GLY A 309 -15.52 5.88 7.12
CA GLY A 309 -14.26 5.44 7.71
C GLY A 309 -14.39 4.23 8.65
N PHE A 310 -13.30 3.50 8.84
CA PHE A 310 -13.19 2.34 9.74
C PHE A 310 -13.82 2.57 11.13
N TRP A 311 -13.59 3.75 11.72
CA TRP A 311 -14.11 4.13 13.04
C TRP A 311 -15.64 4.29 13.08
N GLU A 312 -16.28 4.78 12.01
CA GLU A 312 -17.74 4.85 11.93
C GLU A 312 -18.40 3.47 11.93
N ARG A 313 -17.73 2.47 11.32
CA ARG A 313 -18.21 1.07 11.31
C ARG A 313 -18.01 0.34 12.64
N VAL A 314 -16.98 0.71 13.40
CA VAL A 314 -16.70 0.12 14.73
C VAL A 314 -17.61 0.75 15.80
N MET A 315 -17.95 2.05 15.68
CA MET A 315 -18.79 2.77 16.66
C MET A 315 -20.30 2.56 16.47
N LYS A 316 -20.74 2.09 15.30
CA LYS A 316 -22.17 1.79 15.00
C LYS A 316 -22.60 0.37 15.42
N LYS A 317 -21.78 -0.37 16.16
CA LYS A 317 -22.06 -1.68 16.75
C LYS A 317 -21.70 -1.68 18.23
#